data_352e7bc43f4ccdc1ff300eb80645e029
#
_entry.id   352e7bc43f4ccdc1ff300eb80645e029
#
_cell.length_a   1.000
_cell.length_b   1.000
_cell.length_c   1.000
_cell.angle_alpha   90.00
_cell.angle_beta   90.00
_cell.angle_gamma   90.00
#
_symmetry.space_group_name_H-M   'P 1'
#
loop_
_entity.id
_entity.type
_entity.pdbx_description
1 polymer ?
#
loop_
_entity_poly.entity_id
_entity_poly.type
_entity_poly.pdbx_seq_one_letter_code
_entity_poly.pdbx_strand_id
1 'polypeptide(L)'
;MRITSNAPPLVARVTAPPAAPPVLVPLAVVAGAFTLAQLVLVPPGMGLGWDESVYVSQVSPHAPAAFFSAPRARGVPLLVAPVAAWSSSTELLRVYLAVLSGAGLYCGLRVWRGLFPVRVLALAGAVFATLWVTLFYGPQAMPNYWVAVGALVTTGCFLRARAARTAPRVRPVGRTTLWGAAAGSALMAWMRPTDAVWVCVPLLLLPAVARGWRLPRLSAAMAVGLGTGAGAWVVEAYLRYGGLARRLDDASRIQGGLGWNIAVDDQLRSLVGRTLCRPCTGDLPPVMMYAWWFALPVLAAVGAAVAVRARRGAPTLVLLACATTAALPYLFFIGYAAPRFLLPAYALLAIPLADGLLSLVTGPGGAWRPVAGTLVALALVAHLGVQYSVLTQTVDRTTAARRDWDRVAAGLHRLGVRPPCLLTGDNAIPIGFYAGCSSAAVRGNNANITRAGILRTAERVPVATLVAGDGPPPEYARSWPAHEVAGFRLHVAPTGP
;
A
#
# COMPACT_ATOMS: atom_id res chain seq x y z
N MET A 1 58.83 67.44 -4.55
CA MET A 1 57.82 67.20 -3.56
C MET A 1 56.74 66.39 -4.22
N ARG A 2 56.74 65.04 -4.03
CA ARG A 2 55.74 64.11 -4.64
C ARG A 2 54.74 63.75 -3.56
N ILE A 3 53.49 64.09 -3.80
CA ILE A 3 52.37 63.74 -2.91
C ILE A 3 51.79 62.42 -3.47
N THR A 4 51.99 61.32 -2.75
CA THR A 4 51.39 60.02 -3.05
C THR A 4 50.04 59.94 -2.32
N SER A 5 48.95 59.94 -3.08
CA SER A 5 47.61 59.71 -2.60
C SER A 5 47.36 58.19 -2.47
N ASN A 6 47.27 57.69 -1.22
CA ASN A 6 46.79 56.36 -0.90
C ASN A 6 45.28 56.38 -0.71
N ALA A 7 44.53 55.99 -1.76
CA ALA A 7 43.14 55.64 -1.60
C ALA A 7 43.01 54.11 -1.30
N PRO A 8 42.22 53.70 -0.29
CA PRO A 8 42.03 52.29 0.01
C PRO A 8 41.19 51.60 -1.09
N PRO A 9 41.44 50.30 -1.42
CA PRO A 9 40.66 49.61 -2.41
C PRO A 9 39.21 49.41 -1.95
N LEU A 10 38.26 49.82 -2.78
CA LEU A 10 36.83 49.49 -2.67
C LEU A 10 36.68 47.96 -2.74
N VAL A 11 36.52 47.32 -1.57
CA VAL A 11 36.11 45.91 -1.47
C VAL A 11 34.64 45.83 -1.96
N ALA A 12 34.47 45.41 -3.20
CA ALA A 12 33.15 45.07 -3.71
C ALA A 12 32.55 43.99 -2.81
N ARG A 13 31.52 44.34 -2.05
CA ARG A 13 30.67 43.35 -1.37
C ARG A 13 30.07 42.44 -2.43
N VAL A 14 30.63 41.22 -2.55
CA VAL A 14 29.99 40.12 -3.27
C VAL A 14 28.71 39.82 -2.51
N THR A 15 27.59 40.36 -2.95
CA THR A 15 26.27 39.95 -2.48
C THR A 15 26.11 38.50 -2.85
N ALA A 16 26.04 37.65 -1.84
CA ALA A 16 25.72 36.23 -2.04
C ALA A 16 24.44 36.14 -2.87
N PRO A 17 24.39 35.29 -3.92
CA PRO A 17 23.16 35.12 -4.69
C PRO A 17 22.03 34.72 -3.73
N PRO A 18 20.80 35.24 -3.92
CA PRO A 18 19.67 34.90 -3.09
C PRO A 18 19.54 33.38 -3.02
N ALA A 19 19.45 32.85 -1.80
CA ALA A 19 19.27 31.42 -1.59
C ALA A 19 18.07 30.96 -2.43
N ALA A 20 18.33 30.06 -3.37
CA ALA A 20 17.26 29.50 -4.19
C ALA A 20 16.15 28.95 -3.26
N PRO A 21 14.88 29.28 -3.50
CA PRO A 21 13.79 28.84 -2.61
C PRO A 21 13.92 27.32 -2.38
N PRO A 22 13.66 26.82 -1.18
CA PRO A 22 13.88 25.43 -0.85
C PRO A 22 13.01 24.57 -1.76
N VAL A 23 13.64 23.95 -2.75
CA VAL A 23 13.06 23.11 -3.86
C VAL A 23 12.16 21.99 -3.33
N LEU A 24 12.09 21.81 -2.01
CA LEU A 24 11.37 20.76 -1.31
C LEU A 24 9.99 21.18 -0.82
N VAL A 25 9.70 22.50 -0.75
CA VAL A 25 8.43 23.02 -0.24
C VAL A 25 7.20 22.42 -0.97
N PRO A 26 7.14 22.37 -2.33
CA PRO A 26 5.98 21.80 -2.99
C PRO A 26 5.73 20.32 -2.65
N LEU A 27 6.79 19.53 -2.46
CA LEU A 27 6.67 18.11 -2.08
C LEU A 27 6.21 17.97 -0.63
N ALA A 28 6.68 18.82 0.26
CA ALA A 28 6.25 18.84 1.66
C ALA A 28 4.78 19.28 1.78
N VAL A 29 4.35 20.25 0.98
CA VAL A 29 2.94 20.68 0.91
C VAL A 29 2.04 19.54 0.46
N VAL A 30 2.41 18.82 -0.61
CA VAL A 30 1.64 17.66 -1.08
C VAL A 30 1.57 16.57 -0.02
N ALA A 31 2.68 16.25 0.63
CA ALA A 31 2.73 15.23 1.69
C ALA A 31 1.92 15.64 2.93
N GLY A 32 2.01 16.90 3.35
CA GLY A 32 1.22 17.46 4.45
C GLY A 32 -0.28 17.47 4.15
N ALA A 33 -0.65 17.90 2.93
CA ALA A 33 -2.03 17.86 2.46
C ALA A 33 -2.59 16.42 2.40
N PHE A 34 -1.77 15.46 1.97
CA PHE A 34 -2.13 14.04 1.98
C PHE A 34 -2.36 13.51 3.40
N THR A 35 -1.47 13.85 4.35
CA THR A 35 -1.67 13.49 5.77
C THR A 35 -2.97 14.08 6.31
N LEU A 36 -3.20 15.38 6.08
CA LEU A 36 -4.40 16.06 6.54
C LEU A 36 -5.67 15.46 5.90
N ALA A 37 -5.66 15.21 4.59
CA ALA A 37 -6.79 14.60 3.89
C ALA A 37 -7.12 13.20 4.45
N GLN A 38 -6.12 12.39 4.80
CA GLN A 38 -6.35 11.11 5.46
C GLN A 38 -7.04 11.29 6.82
N LEU A 39 -6.57 12.22 7.65
CA LEU A 39 -7.14 12.43 8.99
C LEU A 39 -8.56 12.99 8.95
N VAL A 40 -8.90 13.76 7.91
CA VAL A 40 -10.23 14.38 7.75
C VAL A 40 -11.21 13.43 7.04
N LEU A 41 -10.78 12.77 5.95
CA LEU A 41 -11.66 11.98 5.09
C LEU A 41 -11.74 10.50 5.47
N VAL A 42 -10.76 9.99 6.23
CA VAL A 42 -10.75 8.63 6.78
C VAL A 42 -10.65 8.74 8.30
N PRO A 43 -11.78 8.85 9.02
CA PRO A 43 -11.80 9.14 10.44
C PRO A 43 -10.91 8.18 11.25
N PRO A 44 -10.05 8.66 12.15
CA PRO A 44 -9.21 7.80 13.01
C PRO A 44 -10.03 6.76 13.81
N GLY A 45 -11.26 7.10 14.18
CA GLY A 45 -12.19 6.19 14.88
C GLY A 45 -12.84 5.13 14.01
N MET A 46 -12.45 4.93 12.76
CA MET A 46 -13.02 3.93 11.86
C MET A 46 -12.84 2.46 12.36
N GLY A 47 -11.95 2.19 13.31
CA GLY A 47 -11.64 0.83 13.80
C GLY A 47 -10.68 0.07 12.87
N LEU A 48 -10.35 -1.18 13.22
CA LEU A 48 -9.46 -2.05 12.43
C LEU A 48 -10.27 -2.96 11.50
N GLY A 49 -9.79 -3.12 10.27
CA GLY A 49 -10.34 -4.07 9.32
C GLY A 49 -9.85 -5.50 9.55
N TRP A 50 -10.38 -6.44 8.76
CA TRP A 50 -10.08 -7.86 8.91
C TRP A 50 -8.58 -8.19 8.81
N ASP A 51 -7.93 -7.76 7.72
CA ASP A 51 -6.49 -7.95 7.54
C ASP A 51 -5.65 -7.19 8.58
N GLU A 52 -6.11 -5.99 8.97
CA GLU A 52 -5.44 -5.17 9.97
C GLU A 52 -5.44 -5.86 11.34
N SER A 53 -6.56 -6.47 11.75
CA SER A 53 -6.66 -7.23 13.00
C SER A 53 -5.67 -8.39 13.03
N VAL A 54 -5.44 -9.06 11.88
CA VAL A 54 -4.39 -10.10 11.79
C VAL A 54 -3.00 -9.52 12.02
N TYR A 55 -2.66 -8.39 11.40
CA TYR A 55 -1.33 -7.81 11.53
C TYR A 55 -1.08 -7.20 12.91
N VAL A 56 -2.05 -6.45 13.42
CA VAL A 56 -1.94 -5.76 14.71
C VAL A 56 -1.89 -6.74 15.87
N SER A 57 -2.69 -7.81 15.85
CA SER A 57 -2.67 -8.84 16.90
C SER A 57 -1.33 -9.58 17.05
N GLN A 58 -0.44 -9.52 16.03
CA GLN A 58 0.89 -10.14 16.14
C GLN A 58 1.81 -9.44 17.14
N VAL A 59 1.52 -8.20 17.53
CA VAL A 59 2.34 -7.35 18.39
C VAL A 59 1.56 -6.70 19.52
N SER A 60 0.22 -6.67 19.44
CA SER A 60 -0.64 -6.07 20.45
C SER A 60 -0.86 -7.03 21.63
N PRO A 61 -0.78 -6.56 22.88
CA PRO A 61 -1.14 -7.35 24.06
C PRO A 61 -2.68 -7.44 24.26
N HIS A 62 -3.47 -6.68 23.51
CA HIS A 62 -4.92 -6.59 23.69
C HIS A 62 -5.66 -7.89 23.34
N ALA A 63 -5.20 -8.62 22.34
CA ALA A 63 -5.80 -9.88 21.91
C ALA A 63 -4.72 -10.89 21.51
N PRO A 64 -4.98 -12.20 21.66
CA PRO A 64 -4.08 -13.23 21.15
C PRO A 64 -3.84 -13.10 19.65
N ALA A 65 -2.61 -13.45 19.22
CA ALA A 65 -2.23 -13.38 17.82
C ALA A 65 -3.13 -14.25 16.94
N ALA A 66 -3.80 -13.65 15.97
CA ALA A 66 -4.59 -14.35 14.97
C ALA A 66 -3.71 -15.18 14.03
N PHE A 67 -4.30 -16.20 13.39
CA PHE A 67 -3.59 -17.05 12.43
C PHE A 67 -2.92 -16.23 11.33
N PHE A 68 -1.61 -16.41 11.20
CA PHE A 68 -0.78 -15.69 10.24
C PHE A 68 -0.56 -16.54 9.00
N SER A 69 -1.41 -16.35 7.97
CA SER A 69 -1.42 -17.18 6.77
C SER A 69 -0.16 -17.01 5.90
N ALA A 70 0.16 -18.03 5.10
CA ALA A 70 1.40 -18.17 4.34
C ALA A 70 1.83 -16.97 3.48
N PRO A 71 0.93 -16.25 2.75
CA PRO A 71 1.34 -15.12 1.91
C PRO A 71 1.74 -13.86 2.70
N ARG A 72 1.41 -13.78 4.00
CA ARG A 72 1.68 -12.59 4.83
C ARG A 72 3.15 -12.53 5.21
N ALA A 73 3.66 -11.29 5.37
CA ALA A 73 5.02 -11.02 5.83
C ALA A 73 5.00 -10.11 7.06
N ARG A 74 6.09 -10.11 7.84
CA ARG A 74 6.18 -9.44 9.15
C ARG A 74 6.42 -7.93 9.10
N GLY A 75 6.48 -7.32 7.89
CA GLY A 75 6.71 -5.90 7.75
C GLY A 75 5.64 -5.04 8.43
N VAL A 76 4.36 -5.35 8.23
CA VAL A 76 3.27 -4.59 8.85
C VAL A 76 3.25 -4.74 10.38
N PRO A 77 3.34 -5.94 11.00
CA PRO A 77 3.47 -6.05 12.44
C PRO A 77 4.56 -5.17 13.03
N LEU A 78 5.75 -5.16 12.43
CA LEU A 78 6.87 -4.35 12.90
C LEU A 78 6.66 -2.84 12.67
N LEU A 79 6.00 -2.47 11.58
CA LEU A 79 5.63 -1.07 11.30
C LEU A 79 4.66 -0.50 12.36
N VAL A 80 3.70 -1.30 12.82
CA VAL A 80 2.69 -0.87 13.81
C VAL A 80 3.15 -1.05 15.26
N ALA A 81 4.19 -1.86 15.51
CA ALA A 81 4.70 -2.15 16.85
C ALA A 81 5.00 -0.91 17.70
N PRO A 82 5.56 0.21 17.16
CA PRO A 82 5.82 1.41 17.96
C PRO A 82 4.59 1.97 18.68
N VAL A 83 3.38 1.66 18.22
CA VAL A 83 2.12 2.06 18.86
C VAL A 83 1.39 0.85 19.41
N ALA A 84 1.17 -0.18 18.59
CA ALA A 84 0.30 -1.31 18.93
C ALA A 84 0.86 -2.21 20.04
N ALA A 85 2.15 -2.15 20.35
CA ALA A 85 2.75 -2.96 21.42
C ALA A 85 2.42 -2.45 22.85
N TRP A 86 1.97 -1.20 22.99
CA TRP A 86 1.65 -0.60 24.29
C TRP A 86 0.28 0.08 24.35
N SER A 87 -0.35 0.34 23.21
CA SER A 87 -1.65 0.99 23.13
C SER A 87 -2.63 0.18 22.29
N SER A 88 -3.85 0.01 22.81
CA SER A 88 -4.98 -0.54 22.07
C SER A 88 -5.77 0.51 21.29
N SER A 89 -5.40 1.80 21.37
CA SER A 89 -6.09 2.89 20.66
C SER A 89 -5.90 2.79 19.16
N THR A 90 -6.97 2.44 18.48
CA THR A 90 -7.01 2.44 17.01
C THR A 90 -6.82 3.85 16.45
N GLU A 91 -7.34 4.86 17.13
CA GLU A 91 -7.22 6.26 16.72
C GLU A 91 -5.77 6.71 16.70
N LEU A 92 -5.02 6.42 17.79
CA LEU A 92 -3.60 6.73 17.86
C LEU A 92 -2.81 6.02 16.76
N LEU A 93 -3.13 4.74 16.49
CA LEU A 93 -2.50 3.97 15.43
C LEU A 93 -2.79 4.59 14.05
N ARG A 94 -4.02 5.05 13.81
CA ARG A 94 -4.43 5.73 12.55
C ARG A 94 -3.68 7.04 12.33
N VAL A 95 -3.58 7.88 13.36
CA VAL A 95 -2.82 9.14 13.30
C VAL A 95 -1.35 8.87 13.02
N TYR A 96 -0.75 7.92 13.73
CA TYR A 96 0.64 7.49 13.50
C TYR A 96 0.87 7.05 12.05
N LEU A 97 0.01 6.17 11.52
CA LEU A 97 0.15 5.66 10.15
C LEU A 97 -0.12 6.75 9.10
N ALA A 98 -1.05 7.67 9.33
CA ALA A 98 -1.31 8.81 8.44
C ALA A 98 -0.09 9.74 8.33
N VAL A 99 0.52 10.08 9.47
CA VAL A 99 1.75 10.90 9.49
C VAL A 99 2.91 10.16 8.81
N LEU A 100 3.08 8.89 9.14
CA LEU A 100 4.15 8.07 8.57
C LEU A 100 3.97 7.87 7.06
N SER A 101 2.73 7.70 6.57
CA SER A 101 2.44 7.57 5.14
C SER A 101 2.74 8.87 4.38
N GLY A 102 2.40 10.03 4.94
CA GLY A 102 2.79 11.32 4.37
C GLY A 102 4.31 11.50 4.29
N ALA A 103 5.02 11.15 5.35
CA ALA A 103 6.49 11.16 5.35
C ALA A 103 7.05 10.18 4.31
N GLY A 104 6.45 8.99 4.16
CA GLY A 104 6.80 8.01 3.14
C GLY A 104 6.62 8.56 1.72
N LEU A 105 5.52 9.23 1.44
CA LEU A 105 5.27 9.90 0.14
C LEU A 105 6.32 10.97 -0.14
N TYR A 106 6.60 11.82 0.82
CA TYR A 106 7.64 12.85 0.69
C TYR A 106 9.02 12.24 0.38
N CYS A 107 9.44 11.23 1.15
CA CYS A 107 10.71 10.54 0.94
C CYS A 107 10.76 9.85 -0.42
N GLY A 108 9.68 9.19 -0.83
CA GLY A 108 9.54 8.53 -2.12
C GLY A 108 9.72 9.51 -3.29
N LEU A 109 9.04 10.65 -3.24
CA LEU A 109 9.11 11.67 -4.30
C LEU A 109 10.44 12.44 -4.28
N ARG A 110 11.01 12.69 -3.11
CA ARG A 110 12.28 13.41 -2.97
C ARG A 110 13.43 12.74 -3.73
N VAL A 111 13.42 11.43 -3.84
CA VAL A 111 14.46 10.67 -4.56
C VAL A 111 14.54 11.03 -6.04
N TRP A 112 13.44 11.48 -6.64
CA TRP A 112 13.32 11.82 -8.06
C TRP A 112 13.83 13.22 -8.45
N ARG A 113 14.27 13.99 -7.48
CA ARG A 113 14.88 15.31 -7.73
C ARG A 113 16.08 15.20 -8.67
N GLY A 114 16.13 16.10 -9.64
CA GLY A 114 17.17 16.11 -10.67
C GLY A 114 16.94 15.12 -11.82
N LEU A 115 15.97 14.19 -11.70
CA LEU A 115 15.50 13.36 -12.79
C LEU A 115 14.28 13.99 -13.49
N PHE A 116 13.38 14.59 -12.71
CA PHE A 116 12.20 15.30 -13.19
C PHE A 116 12.07 16.68 -12.53
N PRO A 117 11.42 17.64 -13.19
CA PRO A 117 11.10 18.95 -12.60
C PRO A 117 10.23 18.80 -11.35
N VAL A 118 10.44 19.65 -10.35
CA VAL A 118 9.70 19.59 -9.07
C VAL A 118 8.19 19.74 -9.26
N ARG A 119 7.74 20.57 -10.21
CA ARG A 119 6.32 20.71 -10.56
C ARG A 119 5.71 19.39 -11.05
N VAL A 120 6.46 18.59 -11.82
CA VAL A 120 6.03 17.25 -12.25
C VAL A 120 5.90 16.33 -11.03
N LEU A 121 6.88 16.34 -10.14
CA LEU A 121 6.88 15.50 -8.93
C LEU A 121 5.76 15.89 -7.95
N ALA A 122 5.50 17.19 -7.79
CA ALA A 122 4.41 17.67 -6.95
C ALA A 122 3.04 17.25 -7.53
N LEU A 123 2.84 17.41 -8.84
CA LEU A 123 1.61 16.95 -9.50
C LEU A 123 1.48 15.41 -9.42
N ALA A 124 2.56 14.67 -9.66
CA ALA A 124 2.56 13.21 -9.52
C ALA A 124 2.17 12.77 -8.11
N GLY A 125 2.75 13.43 -7.10
CA GLY A 125 2.37 13.20 -5.71
C GLY A 125 0.91 13.52 -5.43
N ALA A 126 0.39 14.63 -5.96
CA ALA A 126 -1.01 15.01 -5.78
C ALA A 126 -1.96 14.02 -6.47
N VAL A 127 -1.67 13.63 -7.72
CA VAL A 127 -2.49 12.64 -8.46
C VAL A 127 -2.51 11.29 -7.74
N PHE A 128 -1.37 10.82 -7.24
CA PHE A 128 -1.31 9.56 -6.48
C PHE A 128 -2.01 9.68 -5.12
N ALA A 129 -1.78 10.77 -4.40
CA ALA A 129 -2.33 11.02 -3.07
C ALA A 129 -3.86 11.18 -3.06
N THR A 130 -4.46 11.68 -4.15
CA THR A 130 -5.90 11.89 -4.28
C THR A 130 -6.69 10.69 -4.76
N LEU A 131 -6.04 9.58 -5.15
CA LEU A 131 -6.75 8.33 -5.40
C LEU A 131 -7.44 7.85 -4.11
N TRP A 132 -8.71 7.48 -4.21
CA TRP A 132 -9.46 6.97 -3.06
C TRP A 132 -8.75 5.80 -2.38
N VAL A 133 -8.15 4.92 -3.16
CA VAL A 133 -7.40 3.76 -2.66
C VAL A 133 -6.14 4.18 -1.89
N THR A 134 -5.45 5.24 -2.30
CA THR A 134 -4.28 5.76 -1.59
C THR A 134 -4.69 6.43 -0.28
N LEU A 135 -5.73 7.27 -0.30
CA LEU A 135 -6.28 7.92 0.90
C LEU A 135 -6.79 6.90 1.91
N PHE A 136 -7.52 5.88 1.44
CA PHE A 136 -8.12 4.87 2.30
C PHE A 136 -7.08 3.95 2.95
N TYR A 137 -6.06 3.51 2.18
CA TYR A 137 -5.05 2.56 2.67
C TYR A 137 -3.80 3.19 3.28
N GLY A 138 -3.56 4.48 3.09
CA GLY A 138 -2.44 5.19 3.69
C GLY A 138 -2.41 5.07 5.22
N PRO A 139 -3.53 5.35 5.94
CA PRO A 139 -3.59 5.26 7.40
C PRO A 139 -3.96 3.87 7.91
N GLN A 140 -3.94 2.83 7.08
CA GLN A 140 -4.26 1.46 7.50
C GLN A 140 -3.01 0.61 7.71
N ALA A 141 -3.12 -0.37 8.62
CA ALA A 141 -2.08 -1.36 8.89
C ALA A 141 -2.03 -2.41 7.75
N MET A 142 -1.65 -1.95 6.55
CA MET A 142 -1.65 -2.73 5.31
C MET A 142 -0.33 -2.57 4.54
N PRO A 143 0.16 -3.62 3.85
CA PRO A 143 1.48 -3.60 3.24
C PRO A 143 1.58 -2.80 1.95
N ASN A 144 0.50 -2.70 1.16
CA ASN A 144 0.55 -2.29 -0.25
C ASN A 144 1.02 -0.85 -0.48
N TYR A 145 0.64 0.09 0.40
CA TYR A 145 1.11 1.47 0.36
C TYR A 145 2.64 1.54 0.56
N TRP A 146 3.17 0.75 1.48
CA TRP A 146 4.61 0.71 1.77
C TRP A 146 5.42 0.07 0.65
N VAL A 147 4.84 -0.90 -0.06
CA VAL A 147 5.41 -1.41 -1.32
C VAL A 147 5.48 -0.30 -2.36
N ALA A 148 4.46 0.55 -2.49
CA ALA A 148 4.48 1.69 -3.41
C ALA A 148 5.58 2.70 -3.06
N VAL A 149 5.76 3.02 -1.78
CA VAL A 149 6.86 3.88 -1.29
C VAL A 149 8.22 3.25 -1.61
N GLY A 150 8.40 1.96 -1.31
CA GLY A 150 9.62 1.22 -1.62
C GLY A 150 9.92 1.19 -3.13
N ALA A 151 8.91 1.02 -3.97
CA ALA A 151 9.02 1.05 -5.43
C ALA A 151 9.50 2.40 -5.94
N LEU A 152 8.92 3.51 -5.45
CA LEU A 152 9.38 4.87 -5.76
C LEU A 152 10.85 5.07 -5.37
N VAL A 153 11.23 4.68 -4.14
CA VAL A 153 12.60 4.86 -3.65
C VAL A 153 13.59 4.03 -4.45
N THR A 154 13.31 2.74 -4.65
CA THR A 154 14.23 1.82 -5.34
C THR A 154 14.43 2.22 -6.80
N THR A 155 13.33 2.45 -7.54
CA THR A 155 13.40 2.83 -8.95
C THR A 155 14.06 4.21 -9.12
N GLY A 156 13.74 5.17 -8.26
CA GLY A 156 14.37 6.49 -8.26
C GLY A 156 15.86 6.43 -7.98
N CYS A 157 16.32 5.64 -7.01
CA CYS A 157 17.74 5.41 -6.73
C CYS A 157 18.46 4.74 -7.89
N PHE A 158 17.83 3.76 -8.55
CA PHE A 158 18.37 3.09 -9.73
C PHE A 158 18.63 4.10 -10.86
N LEU A 159 17.66 4.94 -11.16
CA LEU A 159 17.77 5.95 -12.21
C LEU A 159 18.76 7.07 -11.86
N ARG A 160 18.85 7.50 -10.59
CA ARG A 160 19.88 8.44 -10.13
C ARG A 160 21.29 7.89 -10.28
N ALA A 161 21.50 6.62 -9.93
CA ALA A 161 22.78 5.98 -10.13
C ALA A 161 23.17 5.92 -11.61
N ARG A 162 22.19 5.65 -12.49
CA ARG A 162 22.40 5.68 -13.94
C ARG A 162 22.73 7.09 -14.44
N ALA A 163 21.98 8.10 -14.01
CA ALA A 163 22.22 9.49 -14.39
C ALA A 163 23.62 9.98 -13.94
N ALA A 164 24.08 9.59 -12.77
CA ALA A 164 25.44 9.93 -12.30
C ALA A 164 26.54 9.36 -13.21
N ARG A 165 26.34 8.16 -13.77
CA ARG A 165 27.29 7.53 -14.70
C ARG A 165 27.26 8.07 -16.12
N THR A 166 26.14 8.62 -16.55
CA THR A 166 25.97 9.19 -17.90
C THR A 166 26.20 10.70 -17.95
N ALA A 167 26.47 11.32 -16.80
CA ALA A 167 26.82 12.73 -16.74
C ALA A 167 28.14 13.02 -17.50
N PRO A 168 28.29 14.22 -18.11
CA PRO A 168 29.52 14.61 -18.81
C PRO A 168 30.78 14.45 -17.96
N ARG A 169 30.66 14.69 -16.64
CA ARG A 169 31.66 14.31 -15.64
C ARG A 169 31.10 13.13 -14.85
N VAL A 170 31.60 11.93 -15.16
CA VAL A 170 31.21 10.69 -14.44
C VAL A 170 31.38 10.87 -12.94
N ARG A 171 30.33 10.69 -12.19
CA ARG A 171 30.35 10.78 -10.72
C ARG A 171 30.20 9.41 -10.12
N PRO A 172 30.91 9.10 -9.01
CA PRO A 172 30.64 7.86 -8.27
C PRO A 172 29.20 7.86 -7.74
N VAL A 173 28.59 6.67 -7.73
CA VAL A 173 27.27 6.51 -7.12
C VAL A 173 27.37 6.80 -5.62
N GLY A 174 26.66 7.82 -5.16
CA GLY A 174 26.71 8.26 -3.77
C GLY A 174 26.20 7.19 -2.81
N ARG A 175 26.78 7.13 -1.61
CA ARG A 175 26.34 6.17 -0.56
C ARG A 175 24.86 6.26 -0.25
N THR A 176 24.27 7.46 -0.21
CA THR A 176 22.84 7.67 0.01
C THR A 176 21.97 7.01 -1.06
N THR A 177 22.43 6.97 -2.32
CA THR A 177 21.73 6.28 -3.41
C THR A 177 21.78 4.77 -3.24
N LEU A 178 22.92 4.21 -2.82
CA LEU A 178 23.07 2.77 -2.54
C LEU A 178 22.19 2.35 -1.34
N TRP A 179 22.27 3.08 -0.24
CA TRP A 179 21.42 2.83 0.94
C TRP A 179 19.94 3.01 0.64
N GLY A 180 19.56 4.02 -0.15
CA GLY A 180 18.19 4.20 -0.59
C GLY A 180 17.68 3.03 -1.42
N ALA A 181 18.49 2.52 -2.35
CA ALA A 181 18.11 1.34 -3.15
C ALA A 181 17.97 0.08 -2.28
N ALA A 182 18.90 -0.15 -1.34
CA ALA A 182 18.82 -1.26 -0.40
C ALA A 182 17.60 -1.14 0.52
N ALA A 183 17.38 0.03 1.13
CA ALA A 183 16.26 0.26 2.03
C ALA A 183 14.91 0.16 1.32
N GLY A 184 14.76 0.71 0.11
CA GLY A 184 13.53 0.63 -0.66
C GLY A 184 13.19 -0.80 -1.08
N SER A 185 14.19 -1.57 -1.55
CA SER A 185 13.98 -2.98 -1.91
C SER A 185 13.74 -3.86 -0.67
N ALA A 186 14.41 -3.57 0.45
CA ALA A 186 14.15 -4.24 1.74
C ALA A 186 12.73 -3.96 2.24
N LEU A 187 12.28 -2.70 2.20
CA LEU A 187 10.92 -2.31 2.59
C LEU A 187 9.88 -3.08 1.78
N MET A 188 10.01 -3.12 0.45
CA MET A 188 9.09 -3.87 -0.40
C MET A 188 9.07 -5.35 -0.03
N ALA A 189 10.23 -5.98 0.07
CA ALA A 189 10.35 -7.41 0.35
C ALA A 189 9.87 -7.75 1.77
N TRP A 190 10.05 -6.86 2.72
CA TRP A 190 9.57 -7.02 4.09
C TRP A 190 8.06 -6.92 4.20
N MET A 191 7.44 -6.06 3.37
CA MET A 191 5.98 -5.91 3.30
C MET A 191 5.32 -7.02 2.49
N ARG A 192 5.84 -7.29 1.28
CA ARG A 192 5.32 -8.31 0.34
C ARG A 192 6.45 -8.82 -0.57
N PRO A 193 7.09 -9.96 -0.25
CA PRO A 193 8.22 -10.48 -1.02
C PRO A 193 7.94 -10.65 -2.51
N THR A 194 6.75 -11.14 -2.86
CA THR A 194 6.33 -11.34 -4.26
C THR A 194 6.24 -10.04 -5.04
N ASP A 195 5.63 -9.00 -4.46
CA ASP A 195 5.50 -7.69 -5.10
C ASP A 195 6.88 -7.04 -5.31
N ALA A 196 7.79 -7.21 -4.33
CA ALA A 196 9.16 -6.72 -4.44
C ALA A 196 9.91 -7.33 -5.63
N VAL A 197 9.72 -8.64 -5.88
CA VAL A 197 10.29 -9.32 -7.05
C VAL A 197 9.75 -8.71 -8.33
N TRP A 198 8.43 -8.59 -8.48
CA TRP A 198 7.82 -8.04 -9.70
C TRP A 198 8.24 -6.62 -10.01
N VAL A 199 8.32 -5.73 -9.01
CA VAL A 199 8.83 -4.36 -9.19
C VAL A 199 10.31 -4.34 -9.58
N CYS A 200 11.13 -5.24 -9.00
CA CYS A 200 12.57 -5.26 -9.22
C CYS A 200 13.02 -6.02 -10.48
N VAL A 201 12.16 -6.85 -11.08
CA VAL A 201 12.49 -7.62 -12.30
C VAL A 201 13.10 -6.74 -13.40
N PRO A 202 12.49 -5.62 -13.83
CA PRO A 202 13.11 -4.79 -14.87
C PRO A 202 14.46 -4.18 -14.44
N LEU A 203 14.59 -3.84 -13.16
CA LEU A 203 15.82 -3.22 -12.61
C LEU A 203 16.97 -4.21 -12.50
N LEU A 204 16.67 -5.50 -12.33
CA LEU A 204 17.67 -6.57 -12.26
C LEU A 204 18.02 -7.13 -13.64
N LEU A 205 17.04 -7.23 -14.55
CA LEU A 205 17.26 -7.74 -15.91
C LEU A 205 17.97 -6.71 -16.81
N LEU A 206 17.63 -5.43 -16.71
CA LEU A 206 18.20 -4.39 -17.56
C LEU A 206 19.74 -4.32 -17.48
N PRO A 207 20.40 -4.41 -16.31
CA PRO A 207 21.85 -4.52 -16.23
C PRO A 207 22.45 -5.81 -16.82
N ALA A 208 21.68 -6.88 -16.87
CA ALA A 208 22.12 -8.15 -17.45
C ALA A 208 22.15 -8.10 -18.99
N VAL A 209 21.09 -7.51 -19.60
CA VAL A 209 20.93 -7.49 -21.06
C VAL A 209 21.58 -6.26 -21.72
N ALA A 210 21.70 -5.13 -21.04
CA ALA A 210 22.20 -3.88 -21.60
C ALA A 210 23.47 -3.40 -20.89
N ARG A 211 24.64 -3.53 -21.56
CA ARG A 211 25.96 -3.16 -21.02
C ARG A 211 26.01 -1.74 -20.43
N GLY A 212 25.33 -0.77 -21.07
CA GLY A 212 25.26 0.61 -20.60
C GLY A 212 24.52 0.82 -19.28
N TRP A 213 23.78 -0.21 -18.78
CA TRP A 213 23.01 -0.19 -17.54
C TRP A 213 23.65 -0.99 -16.40
N ARG A 214 24.85 -1.54 -16.61
CA ARG A 214 25.56 -2.31 -15.59
C ARG A 214 25.98 -1.41 -14.43
N LEU A 215 25.39 -1.64 -13.28
CA LEU A 215 25.59 -0.90 -12.03
C LEU A 215 25.84 -1.89 -10.87
N PRO A 216 26.98 -2.64 -10.86
CA PRO A 216 27.15 -3.81 -10.00
C PRO A 216 26.97 -3.51 -8.51
N ARG A 217 27.50 -2.38 -8.02
CA ARG A 217 27.33 -1.96 -6.61
C ARG A 217 25.86 -1.69 -6.27
N LEU A 218 25.09 -1.13 -7.20
CA LEU A 218 23.66 -0.85 -7.00
C LEU A 218 22.84 -2.15 -7.05
N SER A 219 23.12 -3.01 -8.03
CA SER A 219 22.49 -4.34 -8.13
C SER A 219 22.76 -5.17 -6.87
N ALA A 220 23.99 -5.14 -6.36
CA ALA A 220 24.34 -5.77 -5.08
C ALA A 220 23.56 -5.16 -3.90
N ALA A 221 23.46 -3.82 -3.81
CA ALA A 221 22.69 -3.15 -2.77
C ALA A 221 21.20 -3.54 -2.80
N MET A 222 20.61 -3.60 -4.00
CA MET A 222 19.23 -4.06 -4.18
C MET A 222 19.07 -5.54 -3.80
N ALA A 223 19.98 -6.40 -4.21
CA ALA A 223 19.95 -7.83 -3.87
C ALA A 223 20.09 -8.06 -2.35
N VAL A 224 20.96 -7.32 -1.69
CA VAL A 224 21.08 -7.32 -0.22
C VAL A 224 19.78 -6.84 0.42
N GLY A 225 19.17 -5.75 -0.09
CA GLY A 225 17.90 -5.26 0.40
C GLY A 225 16.77 -6.29 0.24
N LEU A 226 16.64 -6.89 -0.94
CA LEU A 226 15.64 -7.95 -1.17
C LEU A 226 15.91 -9.15 -0.26
N GLY A 227 17.15 -9.59 -0.14
CA GLY A 227 17.53 -10.73 0.71
C GLY A 227 17.26 -10.50 2.19
N THR A 228 17.59 -9.32 2.71
CA THR A 228 17.31 -8.97 4.13
C THR A 228 15.82 -8.79 4.38
N GLY A 229 15.08 -8.15 3.48
CA GLY A 229 13.64 -7.97 3.61
C GLY A 229 12.86 -9.28 3.51
N ALA A 230 13.21 -10.16 2.55
CA ALA A 230 12.59 -11.46 2.39
C ALA A 230 13.12 -12.51 3.36
N GLY A 231 14.31 -12.33 3.92
CA GLY A 231 15.01 -13.29 4.76
C GLY A 231 14.17 -13.76 5.95
N ALA A 232 13.54 -12.83 6.65
CA ALA A 232 12.64 -13.17 7.76
C ALA A 232 11.47 -14.06 7.32
N TRP A 233 10.89 -13.80 6.14
CA TRP A 233 9.81 -14.61 5.57
C TRP A 233 10.29 -16.02 5.18
N VAL A 234 11.51 -16.13 4.61
CA VAL A 234 12.14 -17.41 4.27
C VAL A 234 12.47 -18.22 5.51
N VAL A 235 13.09 -17.60 6.54
CA VAL A 235 13.37 -18.27 7.82
C VAL A 235 12.08 -18.77 8.47
N GLU A 236 11.05 -17.94 8.52
CA GLU A 236 9.74 -18.32 9.06
C GLU A 236 9.11 -19.48 8.27
N ALA A 237 9.39 -19.63 6.96
CA ALA A 237 8.90 -20.75 6.16
C ALA A 237 9.40 -22.09 6.71
N TYR A 238 10.66 -22.17 7.11
CA TYR A 238 11.23 -23.38 7.68
C TYR A 238 10.78 -23.62 9.13
N LEU A 239 10.61 -22.54 9.91
CA LEU A 239 10.24 -22.66 11.32
C LEU A 239 8.75 -22.99 11.54
N ARG A 240 7.85 -22.54 10.66
CA ARG A 240 6.40 -22.57 10.91
C ARG A 240 5.57 -23.21 9.80
N TYR A 241 6.08 -23.33 8.58
CA TYR A 241 5.32 -23.78 7.42
C TYR A 241 5.83 -25.08 6.80
N GLY A 242 6.89 -25.67 7.37
CA GLY A 242 7.47 -26.92 6.85
C GLY A 242 8.34 -26.74 5.60
N GLY A 243 8.86 -25.52 5.39
CA GLY A 243 9.80 -25.21 4.31
C GLY A 243 9.27 -24.19 3.28
N LEU A 244 10.20 -23.68 2.46
CA LEU A 244 9.91 -22.60 1.51
C LEU A 244 8.94 -23.06 0.41
N ALA A 245 9.14 -24.26 -0.15
CA ALA A 245 8.27 -24.78 -1.21
C ALA A 245 6.82 -24.94 -0.71
N ARG A 246 6.63 -25.49 0.49
CA ARG A 246 5.30 -25.64 1.08
C ARG A 246 4.65 -24.29 1.36
N ARG A 247 5.39 -23.31 1.90
CA ARG A 247 4.87 -21.96 2.14
C ARG A 247 4.46 -21.27 0.85
N LEU A 248 5.22 -21.44 -0.25
CA LEU A 248 4.88 -20.90 -1.56
C LEU A 248 3.61 -21.55 -2.14
N ASP A 249 3.48 -22.87 -2.01
CA ASP A 249 2.28 -23.60 -2.44
C ASP A 249 1.05 -23.18 -1.64
N ASP A 250 1.15 -23.12 -0.33
CA ASP A 250 0.09 -22.62 0.56
C ASP A 250 -0.29 -21.17 0.22
N ALA A 251 0.69 -20.30 -0.02
CA ALA A 251 0.46 -18.91 -0.41
C ALA A 251 -0.24 -18.82 -1.77
N SER A 252 0.16 -19.62 -2.74
CA SER A 252 -0.49 -19.72 -4.06
C SER A 252 -1.94 -20.17 -3.92
N ARG A 253 -2.21 -21.27 -3.19
CA ARG A 253 -3.58 -21.78 -2.96
C ARG A 253 -4.47 -20.74 -2.26
N ILE A 254 -3.96 -20.05 -1.25
CA ILE A 254 -4.68 -18.98 -0.55
C ILE A 254 -5.03 -17.84 -1.51
N GLN A 255 -4.18 -17.56 -2.47
CA GLN A 255 -4.42 -16.53 -3.50
C GLN A 255 -5.22 -17.02 -4.71
N GLY A 256 -5.77 -18.22 -4.66
CA GLY A 256 -6.62 -18.78 -5.74
C GLY A 256 -5.85 -19.57 -6.80
N GLY A 257 -4.56 -19.84 -6.55
CA GLY A 257 -3.64 -20.44 -7.53
C GLY A 257 -3.03 -19.38 -8.45
N LEU A 258 -1.73 -19.53 -8.76
CA LEU A 258 -1.08 -18.73 -9.80
C LEU A 258 -1.32 -19.45 -11.15
N GLY A 259 -2.16 -18.87 -11.97
CA GLY A 259 -2.49 -19.37 -13.30
C GLY A 259 -2.84 -18.23 -14.23
N TRP A 260 -2.99 -18.51 -15.51
CA TRP A 260 -3.45 -17.51 -16.46
C TRP A 260 -4.92 -17.16 -16.20
N ASN A 261 -5.16 -15.96 -15.68
CA ASN A 261 -6.48 -15.41 -15.37
C ASN A 261 -6.55 -13.96 -15.84
N ILE A 262 -7.53 -13.65 -16.68
CA ILE A 262 -7.78 -12.24 -17.05
C ILE A 262 -8.71 -11.64 -15.99
N ALA A 263 -8.11 -10.91 -15.03
CA ALA A 263 -8.82 -10.28 -13.92
C ALA A 263 -9.04 -8.77 -14.11
N VAL A 264 -9.01 -8.29 -15.35
CA VAL A 264 -9.19 -6.86 -15.67
C VAL A 264 -10.59 -6.38 -15.27
N ASP A 265 -11.63 -7.15 -15.59
CA ASP A 265 -13.01 -6.85 -15.22
C ASP A 265 -13.24 -6.93 -13.70
N ASP A 266 -12.56 -7.83 -12.99
CA ASP A 266 -12.55 -7.89 -11.54
C ASP A 266 -11.95 -6.61 -10.94
N GLN A 267 -10.85 -6.10 -11.52
CA GLN A 267 -10.29 -4.81 -11.11
C GLN A 267 -11.29 -3.69 -11.31
N LEU A 268 -12.00 -3.64 -12.45
CA LEU A 268 -13.03 -2.62 -12.71
C LEU A 268 -14.15 -2.67 -11.65
N ARG A 269 -14.65 -3.88 -11.31
CA ARG A 269 -15.65 -4.07 -10.24
C ARG A 269 -15.13 -3.62 -8.87
N SER A 270 -13.82 -3.69 -8.65
CA SER A 270 -13.22 -3.29 -7.38
C SER A 270 -13.03 -1.77 -7.22
N LEU A 271 -12.97 -1.01 -8.34
CA LEU A 271 -12.70 0.43 -8.31
C LEU A 271 -13.80 1.25 -7.64
N VAL A 272 -15.03 0.71 -7.47
CA VAL A 272 -16.14 1.35 -6.78
C VAL A 272 -16.16 1.09 -5.26
N GLY A 273 -14.99 0.90 -4.68
CA GLY A 273 -14.84 0.78 -3.22
C GLY A 273 -15.00 -0.65 -2.67
N ARG A 274 -15.00 -1.69 -3.52
CA ARG A 274 -14.88 -3.06 -3.04
C ARG A 274 -13.46 -3.31 -2.58
N THR A 275 -13.22 -3.31 -1.27
CA THR A 275 -11.88 -3.48 -0.68
C THR A 275 -11.27 -4.86 -0.97
N LEU A 276 -12.11 -5.85 -1.20
CA LEU A 276 -11.79 -7.20 -1.70
C LEU A 276 -12.96 -7.69 -2.56
N CYS A 277 -12.69 -8.06 -3.80
CA CYS A 277 -13.64 -8.64 -4.73
C CYS A 277 -13.32 -10.13 -4.91
N ARG A 278 -13.94 -11.00 -4.05
CA ARG A 278 -13.68 -12.45 -4.05
C ARG A 278 -14.84 -13.23 -3.40
N PRO A 279 -15.66 -13.98 -4.16
CA PRO A 279 -15.72 -13.96 -5.63
C PRO A 279 -16.09 -12.57 -6.16
N CYS A 280 -15.59 -12.26 -7.36
CA CYS A 280 -15.88 -10.99 -7.99
C CYS A 280 -17.07 -11.15 -8.94
N THR A 281 -18.26 -11.01 -8.41
CA THR A 281 -19.53 -11.22 -9.12
C THR A 281 -20.35 -9.93 -9.21
N GLY A 282 -21.37 -9.94 -10.05
CA GLY A 282 -22.28 -8.82 -10.30
C GLY A 282 -21.87 -7.99 -11.52
N ASP A 283 -22.71 -7.02 -11.87
CA ASP A 283 -22.52 -6.16 -13.04
C ASP A 283 -21.31 -5.26 -12.94
N LEU A 284 -20.83 -4.80 -14.08
CA LEU A 284 -19.81 -3.76 -14.14
C LEU A 284 -20.41 -2.44 -13.61
N PRO A 285 -19.64 -1.66 -12.86
CA PRO A 285 -20.08 -0.35 -12.41
C PRO A 285 -20.34 0.60 -13.61
N PRO A 286 -21.04 1.73 -13.40
CA PRO A 286 -21.18 2.75 -14.44
C PRO A 286 -19.82 3.21 -14.99
N VAL A 287 -19.73 3.38 -16.32
CA VAL A 287 -18.47 3.71 -17.01
C VAL A 287 -17.74 4.91 -16.41
N MET A 288 -18.48 5.93 -15.97
CA MET A 288 -17.90 7.14 -15.36
C MET A 288 -17.06 6.85 -14.11
N MET A 289 -17.34 5.76 -13.39
CA MET A 289 -16.61 5.39 -12.17
C MET A 289 -15.22 4.81 -12.47
N TYR A 290 -15.02 4.23 -13.64
CA TYR A 290 -13.76 3.58 -14.00
C TYR A 290 -13.12 4.11 -15.30
N ALA A 291 -13.73 5.06 -16.01
CA ALA A 291 -13.18 5.65 -17.23
C ALA A 291 -11.77 6.22 -17.04
N TRP A 292 -11.49 6.81 -15.89
CA TRP A 292 -10.16 7.31 -15.52
C TRP A 292 -9.08 6.21 -15.57
N TRP A 293 -9.45 4.98 -15.27
CA TRP A 293 -8.51 3.86 -15.25
C TRP A 293 -8.03 3.50 -16.65
N PHE A 294 -8.91 3.54 -17.65
CA PHE A 294 -8.55 3.40 -19.06
C PHE A 294 -7.79 4.59 -19.62
N ALA A 295 -7.89 5.76 -19.01
CA ALA A 295 -7.06 6.91 -19.37
C ALA A 295 -5.59 6.73 -18.96
N LEU A 296 -5.28 5.86 -17.98
CA LEU A 296 -3.91 5.66 -17.50
C LEU A 296 -2.93 5.24 -18.60
N PRO A 297 -3.18 4.17 -19.40
CA PRO A 297 -2.26 3.79 -20.47
C PRO A 297 -2.12 4.85 -21.54
N VAL A 298 -3.18 5.59 -21.86
CA VAL A 298 -3.14 6.68 -22.83
C VAL A 298 -2.27 7.83 -22.32
N LEU A 299 -2.49 8.27 -21.09
CA LEU A 299 -1.69 9.33 -20.46
C LEU A 299 -0.24 8.89 -20.25
N ALA A 300 0.00 7.63 -19.94
CA ALA A 300 1.35 7.06 -19.84
C ALA A 300 2.08 7.10 -21.18
N ALA A 301 1.39 6.78 -22.28
CA ALA A 301 1.94 6.89 -23.64
C ALA A 301 2.24 8.36 -24.01
N VAL A 302 1.34 9.31 -23.69
CA VAL A 302 1.59 10.74 -23.85
C VAL A 302 2.81 11.18 -23.04
N GLY A 303 2.88 10.79 -21.75
CA GLY A 303 4.03 11.08 -20.90
C GLY A 303 5.33 10.50 -21.44
N ALA A 304 5.31 9.28 -22.00
CA ALA A 304 6.47 8.68 -22.65
C ALA A 304 6.91 9.47 -23.89
N ALA A 305 5.96 9.88 -24.75
CA ALA A 305 6.25 10.68 -25.93
C ALA A 305 6.86 12.04 -25.57
N VAL A 306 6.32 12.70 -24.55
CA VAL A 306 6.86 13.96 -23.99
C VAL A 306 8.26 13.76 -23.45
N ALA A 307 8.47 12.70 -22.67
CA ALA A 307 9.77 12.38 -22.08
C ALA A 307 10.84 12.07 -23.15
N VAL A 308 10.48 11.39 -24.24
CA VAL A 308 11.39 11.13 -25.36
C VAL A 308 11.82 12.46 -26.00
N ARG A 309 10.87 13.37 -26.29
CA ARG A 309 11.16 14.71 -26.83
C ARG A 309 12.04 15.54 -25.87
N ALA A 310 11.83 15.39 -24.56
CA ALA A 310 12.61 16.07 -23.51
C ALA A 310 13.90 15.34 -23.13
N ARG A 311 14.34 14.34 -23.92
CA ARG A 311 15.53 13.48 -23.64
C ARG A 311 15.48 12.76 -22.27
N ARG A 312 14.29 12.50 -21.76
CA ARG A 312 14.02 11.72 -20.53
C ARG A 312 13.37 10.37 -20.83
N GLY A 313 13.39 9.89 -22.07
CA GLY A 313 12.74 8.66 -22.50
C GLY A 313 13.20 7.43 -21.72
N ALA A 314 14.52 7.25 -21.54
CA ALA A 314 15.03 6.08 -20.83
C ALA A 314 14.55 5.96 -19.37
N PRO A 315 14.62 6.99 -18.49
CA PRO A 315 14.05 6.91 -17.17
C PRO A 315 12.53 6.67 -17.17
N THR A 316 11.79 7.25 -18.10
CA THR A 316 10.34 7.04 -18.20
C THR A 316 9.99 5.61 -18.62
N LEU A 317 10.73 5.02 -19.58
CA LEU A 317 10.51 3.63 -19.99
C LEU A 317 10.80 2.63 -18.84
N VAL A 318 11.81 2.89 -18.02
CA VAL A 318 12.09 2.07 -16.82
C VAL A 318 10.94 2.17 -15.81
N LEU A 319 10.42 3.37 -15.58
CA LEU A 319 9.23 3.58 -14.74
C LEU A 319 8.04 2.77 -15.25
N LEU A 320 7.73 2.88 -16.54
CA LEU A 320 6.62 2.15 -17.17
C LEU A 320 6.84 0.64 -17.08
N ALA A 321 8.07 0.14 -17.31
CA ALA A 321 8.38 -1.27 -17.17
C ALA A 321 8.14 -1.77 -15.74
N CYS A 322 8.62 -1.04 -14.72
CA CYS A 322 8.38 -1.42 -13.32
C CYS A 322 6.90 -1.34 -12.92
N ALA A 323 6.16 -0.34 -13.42
CA ALA A 323 4.74 -0.23 -13.17
C ALA A 323 3.95 -1.39 -13.83
N THR A 324 4.29 -1.74 -15.08
CA THR A 324 3.67 -2.86 -15.80
C THR A 324 3.94 -4.19 -15.09
N THR A 325 5.20 -4.47 -14.73
CA THR A 325 5.52 -5.72 -14.03
C THR A 325 4.88 -5.79 -12.64
N ALA A 326 4.74 -4.67 -11.92
CA ALA A 326 4.02 -4.61 -10.66
C ALA A 326 2.51 -4.89 -10.80
N ALA A 327 1.90 -4.49 -11.92
CA ALA A 327 0.48 -4.72 -12.20
C ALA A 327 0.20 -6.12 -12.77
N LEU A 328 1.15 -6.70 -13.48
CA LEU A 328 0.99 -7.92 -14.27
C LEU A 328 0.36 -9.10 -13.49
N PRO A 329 0.82 -9.46 -12.28
CA PRO A 329 0.25 -10.60 -11.55
C PRO A 329 -1.22 -10.37 -11.17
N TYR A 330 -1.61 -9.15 -10.92
CA TYR A 330 -2.96 -8.77 -10.49
C TYR A 330 -3.94 -8.56 -11.63
N LEU A 331 -3.45 -8.45 -12.85
CA LEU A 331 -4.27 -8.33 -14.05
C LEU A 331 -4.41 -9.67 -14.80
N PHE A 332 -3.39 -10.58 -14.65
CA PHE A 332 -3.32 -11.74 -15.52
C PHE A 332 -3.02 -13.07 -14.83
N PHE A 333 -2.70 -13.10 -13.52
CA PHE A 333 -2.32 -14.36 -12.85
C PHE A 333 -3.15 -14.69 -11.61
N ILE A 334 -3.91 -13.74 -11.07
CA ILE A 334 -4.68 -13.92 -9.85
C ILE A 334 -6.16 -13.66 -10.16
N GLY A 335 -7.02 -14.67 -9.93
CA GLY A 335 -8.44 -14.66 -10.27
C GLY A 335 -9.33 -13.92 -9.25
N TYR A 336 -8.87 -12.81 -8.67
CA TYR A 336 -9.66 -11.89 -7.85
C TYR A 336 -9.01 -10.52 -7.75
N ALA A 337 -9.75 -9.50 -7.35
CA ALA A 337 -9.25 -8.14 -7.27
C ALA A 337 -9.28 -7.55 -5.86
N ALA A 338 -8.29 -6.74 -5.58
CA ALA A 338 -8.30 -5.76 -4.49
C ALA A 338 -7.58 -4.51 -5.00
N PRO A 339 -8.24 -3.33 -5.00
CA PRO A 339 -7.69 -2.12 -5.64
C PRO A 339 -6.35 -1.70 -5.06
N ARG A 340 -6.08 -2.03 -3.80
CA ARG A 340 -4.79 -1.79 -3.12
C ARG A 340 -3.59 -2.50 -3.76
N PHE A 341 -3.82 -3.58 -4.49
CA PHE A 341 -2.72 -4.34 -5.12
C PHE A 341 -2.01 -3.55 -6.22
N LEU A 342 -2.70 -2.62 -6.86
CA LEU A 342 -2.15 -1.78 -7.92
C LEU A 342 -1.47 -0.50 -7.41
N LEU A 343 -1.44 -0.24 -6.09
CA LEU A 343 -0.80 0.96 -5.52
C LEU A 343 0.65 1.17 -5.97
N PRO A 344 1.52 0.12 -6.04
CA PRO A 344 2.89 0.30 -6.54
C PRO A 344 2.93 0.74 -8.01
N ALA A 345 2.06 0.20 -8.84
CA ALA A 345 1.94 0.59 -10.25
C ALA A 345 1.43 2.03 -10.37
N TYR A 346 0.40 2.42 -9.63
CA TYR A 346 -0.13 3.79 -9.64
C TYR A 346 0.91 4.82 -9.20
N ALA A 347 1.69 4.53 -8.16
CA ALA A 347 2.74 5.42 -7.67
C ALA A 347 3.83 5.67 -8.73
N LEU A 348 4.25 4.62 -9.44
CA LEU A 348 5.24 4.73 -10.51
C LEU A 348 4.65 5.42 -11.76
N LEU A 349 3.41 5.12 -12.15
CA LEU A 349 2.72 5.75 -13.28
C LEU A 349 2.44 7.23 -13.04
N ALA A 350 2.25 7.66 -11.80
CA ALA A 350 1.92 9.05 -11.49
C ALA A 350 2.95 10.06 -12.04
N ILE A 351 4.24 9.68 -12.13
CA ILE A 351 5.31 10.58 -12.63
C ILE A 351 5.17 10.83 -14.14
N PRO A 352 5.13 9.81 -15.03
CA PRO A 352 4.91 10.07 -16.45
C PRO A 352 3.55 10.66 -16.76
N LEU A 353 2.49 10.30 -16.01
CA LEU A 353 1.18 10.94 -16.17
C LEU A 353 1.23 12.43 -15.89
N ALA A 354 1.87 12.84 -14.78
CA ALA A 354 2.02 14.25 -14.44
C ALA A 354 2.87 15.02 -15.49
N ASP A 355 3.92 14.40 -16.01
CA ASP A 355 4.73 15.00 -17.10
C ASP A 355 3.90 15.19 -18.38
N GLY A 356 3.08 14.20 -18.72
CA GLY A 356 2.11 14.27 -19.83
C GLY A 356 1.06 15.37 -19.62
N LEU A 357 0.38 15.37 -18.47
CA LEU A 357 -0.66 16.36 -18.15
C LEU A 357 -0.11 17.80 -18.18
N LEU A 358 1.06 18.04 -17.59
CA LEU A 358 1.69 19.35 -17.64
C LEU A 358 2.03 19.76 -19.07
N SER A 359 2.47 18.82 -19.91
CA SER A 359 2.78 19.12 -21.32
C SER A 359 1.54 19.43 -22.15
N LEU A 360 0.41 18.78 -21.85
CA LEU A 360 -0.87 19.08 -22.51
C LEU A 360 -1.32 20.53 -22.23
N VAL A 361 -1.04 21.03 -21.03
CA VAL A 361 -1.40 22.42 -20.65
C VAL A 361 -0.37 23.44 -21.14
N THR A 362 0.94 23.10 -21.14
CA THR A 362 2.00 24.06 -21.44
C THR A 362 2.52 24.00 -22.88
N GLY A 363 2.29 22.89 -23.60
CA GLY A 363 2.79 22.63 -24.95
C GLY A 363 2.04 23.37 -26.06
N PRO A 364 0.69 23.46 -26.05
CA PRO A 364 -0.06 24.19 -27.07
C PRO A 364 0.29 25.67 -27.06
N GLY A 365 0.42 26.24 -28.26
CA GLY A 365 0.62 27.67 -28.44
C GLY A 365 -0.70 28.42 -28.69
N GLY A 366 -0.66 29.76 -28.56
CA GLY A 366 -1.78 30.65 -28.93
C GLY A 366 -3.09 30.34 -28.19
N ALA A 367 -4.20 30.39 -28.91
CA ALA A 367 -5.57 30.24 -28.41
C ALA A 367 -5.90 28.82 -27.89
N TRP A 368 -5.13 27.80 -28.27
CA TRP A 368 -5.36 26.43 -27.84
C TRP A 368 -4.92 26.15 -26.40
N ARG A 369 -4.00 26.95 -25.85
CA ARG A 369 -3.49 26.75 -24.49
C ARG A 369 -4.57 26.90 -23.41
N PRO A 370 -5.43 27.93 -23.39
CA PRO A 370 -6.52 28.02 -22.43
C PRO A 370 -7.52 26.89 -22.59
N VAL A 371 -7.85 26.50 -23.84
CA VAL A 371 -8.77 25.37 -24.08
C VAL A 371 -8.23 24.08 -23.51
N ALA A 372 -6.96 23.71 -23.77
CA ALA A 372 -6.33 22.53 -23.22
C ALA A 372 -6.27 22.59 -21.69
N GLY A 373 -5.94 23.75 -21.12
CA GLY A 373 -5.93 23.97 -19.67
C GLY A 373 -7.30 23.76 -19.04
N THR A 374 -8.37 24.28 -19.64
CA THR A 374 -9.75 24.10 -19.18
C THR A 374 -10.18 22.64 -19.24
N LEU A 375 -9.90 21.94 -20.35
CA LEU A 375 -10.26 20.52 -20.50
C LEU A 375 -9.54 19.64 -19.46
N VAL A 376 -8.24 19.87 -19.25
CA VAL A 376 -7.48 19.13 -18.22
C VAL A 376 -8.01 19.44 -16.82
N ALA A 377 -8.33 20.71 -16.52
CA ALA A 377 -8.89 21.10 -15.23
C ALA A 377 -10.26 20.43 -14.99
N LEU A 378 -11.16 20.44 -15.98
CA LEU A 378 -12.46 19.78 -15.89
C LEU A 378 -12.32 18.27 -15.70
N ALA A 379 -11.41 17.64 -16.45
CA ALA A 379 -11.14 16.20 -16.30
C ALA A 379 -10.60 15.86 -14.90
N LEU A 380 -9.72 16.69 -14.34
CA LEU A 380 -9.21 16.51 -12.97
C LEU A 380 -10.30 16.73 -11.91
N VAL A 381 -11.16 17.74 -12.08
CA VAL A 381 -12.29 17.97 -11.17
C VAL A 381 -13.27 16.81 -11.21
N ALA A 382 -13.64 16.30 -12.38
CA ALA A 382 -14.48 15.13 -12.53
C ALA A 382 -13.83 13.89 -11.90
N HIS A 383 -12.53 13.67 -12.14
CA HIS A 383 -11.76 12.59 -11.50
C HIS A 383 -11.79 12.69 -9.98
N LEU A 384 -11.50 13.87 -9.42
CA LEU A 384 -11.54 14.10 -7.97
C LEU A 384 -12.94 13.86 -7.39
N GLY A 385 -14.00 14.26 -8.09
CA GLY A 385 -15.38 13.99 -7.70
C GLY A 385 -15.67 12.49 -7.60
N VAL A 386 -15.22 11.69 -8.59
CA VAL A 386 -15.34 10.22 -8.55
C VAL A 386 -14.53 9.65 -7.39
N GLN A 387 -13.26 10.06 -7.22
CA GLN A 387 -12.43 9.56 -6.13
C GLN A 387 -13.01 9.88 -4.76
N TYR A 388 -13.53 11.08 -4.56
CA TYR A 388 -14.18 11.50 -3.32
C TYR A 388 -15.46 10.71 -3.03
N SER A 389 -16.33 10.54 -4.02
CA SER A 389 -17.57 9.77 -3.88
C SER A 389 -17.31 8.31 -3.51
N VAL A 390 -16.34 7.66 -4.17
CA VAL A 390 -15.97 6.28 -3.84
C VAL A 390 -15.33 6.18 -2.45
N LEU A 391 -14.49 7.15 -2.08
CA LEU A 391 -13.85 7.19 -0.76
C LEU A 391 -14.89 7.28 0.35
N THR A 392 -15.80 8.25 0.28
CA THR A 392 -16.83 8.47 1.33
C THR A 392 -17.72 7.26 1.51
N GLN A 393 -18.25 6.69 0.42
CA GLN A 393 -19.05 5.46 0.46
C GLN A 393 -18.28 4.27 1.05
N THR A 394 -16.97 4.16 0.73
CA THR A 394 -16.14 3.08 1.25
C THR A 394 -15.87 3.25 2.74
N VAL A 395 -15.57 4.47 3.18
CA VAL A 395 -15.37 4.81 4.60
C VAL A 395 -16.64 4.56 5.40
N ASP A 396 -17.78 5.03 4.94
CA ASP A 396 -19.06 4.88 5.65
C ASP A 396 -19.41 3.39 5.83
N ARG A 397 -19.36 2.61 4.74
CA ARG A 397 -19.66 1.18 4.77
C ARG A 397 -18.69 0.40 5.67
N THR A 398 -17.39 0.70 5.59
CA THR A 398 -16.41 -0.01 6.42
C THR A 398 -16.48 0.41 7.87
N THR A 399 -16.79 1.67 8.17
CA THR A 399 -17.00 2.16 9.54
C THR A 399 -18.23 1.49 10.16
N ALA A 400 -19.33 1.37 9.42
CA ALA A 400 -20.52 0.67 9.89
C ALA A 400 -20.22 -0.80 10.23
N ALA A 401 -19.57 -1.54 9.32
CA ALA A 401 -19.22 -2.94 9.55
C ALA A 401 -18.30 -3.14 10.77
N ARG A 402 -17.34 -2.23 10.99
CA ARG A 402 -16.41 -2.33 12.14
C ARG A 402 -17.10 -1.98 13.47
N ARG A 403 -18.08 -1.06 13.45
CA ARG A 403 -18.94 -0.79 14.62
C ARG A 403 -19.84 -1.98 14.94
N ASP A 404 -20.31 -2.73 13.93
CA ASP A 404 -21.06 -3.96 14.16
C ASP A 404 -20.18 -5.02 14.83
N TRP A 405 -18.94 -5.19 14.41
CA TRP A 405 -18.00 -6.11 15.07
C TRP A 405 -17.74 -5.75 16.54
N ASP A 406 -17.59 -4.46 16.83
CA ASP A 406 -17.43 -3.96 18.22
C ASP A 406 -18.69 -4.25 19.05
N ARG A 407 -19.90 -4.02 18.48
CA ARG A 407 -21.19 -4.36 19.14
C ARG A 407 -21.34 -5.85 19.41
N VAL A 408 -20.89 -6.71 18.47
CA VAL A 408 -20.89 -8.16 18.66
C VAL A 408 -19.90 -8.55 19.77
N ALA A 409 -18.71 -7.96 19.82
CA ALA A 409 -17.74 -8.18 20.89
C ALA A 409 -18.30 -7.81 22.27
N ALA A 410 -18.94 -6.66 22.39
CA ALA A 410 -19.64 -6.24 23.59
C ALA A 410 -20.80 -7.19 23.96
N GLY A 411 -21.51 -7.72 22.97
CA GLY A 411 -22.56 -8.75 23.15
C GLY A 411 -22.01 -10.06 23.73
N LEU A 412 -20.89 -10.54 23.17
CA LEU A 412 -20.19 -11.73 23.67
C LEU A 412 -19.79 -11.60 25.14
N HIS A 413 -19.26 -10.44 25.53
CA HIS A 413 -18.92 -10.17 26.93
C HIS A 413 -20.13 -10.21 27.87
N ARG A 414 -21.32 -9.73 27.45
CA ARG A 414 -22.56 -9.82 28.21
C ARG A 414 -23.05 -11.27 28.37
N LEU A 415 -22.78 -12.12 27.37
CA LEU A 415 -23.10 -13.54 27.40
C LEU A 415 -22.04 -14.40 28.15
N GLY A 416 -21.08 -13.77 28.82
CA GLY A 416 -20.05 -14.46 29.59
C GLY A 416 -18.84 -14.94 28.76
N VAL A 417 -18.82 -14.70 27.44
CA VAL A 417 -17.67 -15.03 26.57
C VAL A 417 -16.62 -13.93 26.70
N ARG A 418 -15.74 -14.09 27.68
CA ARG A 418 -14.67 -13.16 28.03
C ARG A 418 -13.29 -13.84 27.98
N PRO A 419 -12.20 -13.10 27.79
CA PRO A 419 -10.84 -13.67 27.82
C PRO A 419 -10.53 -14.43 29.14
N PRO A 420 -9.89 -15.60 29.07
CA PRO A 420 -9.50 -16.32 27.86
C PRO A 420 -10.69 -17.00 27.18
N CYS A 421 -10.86 -16.82 25.86
CA CYS A 421 -12.00 -17.31 25.09
C CYS A 421 -11.59 -17.66 23.64
N LEU A 422 -12.45 -18.39 22.93
CA LEU A 422 -12.23 -18.76 21.54
C LEU A 422 -13.46 -18.39 20.68
N LEU A 423 -13.23 -17.69 19.59
CA LEU A 423 -14.27 -17.41 18.58
C LEU A 423 -14.01 -18.20 17.31
N THR A 424 -15.07 -18.70 16.70
CA THR A 424 -15.05 -19.41 15.40
C THR A 424 -16.18 -18.91 14.51
N GLY A 425 -16.17 -19.27 13.23
CA GLY A 425 -17.20 -18.87 12.28
C GLY A 425 -16.90 -17.56 11.57
N ASP A 426 -17.98 -16.86 11.17
CA ASP A 426 -17.90 -15.67 10.35
C ASP A 426 -17.29 -14.49 11.09
N ASN A 427 -16.33 -13.81 10.46
CA ASN A 427 -15.64 -12.66 11.04
C ASN A 427 -15.00 -12.92 12.43
N ALA A 428 -14.72 -14.20 12.78
CA ALA A 428 -14.12 -14.55 14.07
C ALA A 428 -12.78 -13.84 14.35
N ILE A 429 -11.99 -13.52 13.31
CA ILE A 429 -10.70 -12.83 13.46
C ILE A 429 -10.88 -11.38 13.92
N PRO A 430 -11.61 -10.49 13.20
CA PRO A 430 -11.77 -9.12 13.67
C PRO A 430 -12.59 -9.04 14.96
N ILE A 431 -13.70 -9.79 15.08
CA ILE A 431 -14.51 -9.80 16.32
C ILE A 431 -13.69 -10.32 17.49
N GLY A 432 -12.86 -11.36 17.28
CA GLY A 432 -11.94 -11.88 18.29
C GLY A 432 -10.93 -10.83 18.76
N PHE A 433 -10.39 -10.04 17.85
CA PHE A 433 -9.52 -8.92 18.20
C PHE A 433 -10.25 -7.90 19.10
N TYR A 434 -11.47 -7.47 18.73
CA TYR A 434 -12.24 -6.53 19.55
C TYR A 434 -12.66 -7.10 20.89
N ALA A 435 -12.96 -8.40 20.95
CA ALA A 435 -13.37 -9.08 22.19
C ALA A 435 -12.17 -9.50 23.06
N GLY A 436 -10.93 -9.39 22.62
CA GLY A 436 -9.75 -9.93 23.31
C GLY A 436 -9.67 -11.46 23.30
N CYS A 437 -10.44 -12.14 22.42
CA CYS A 437 -10.51 -13.59 22.29
C CYS A 437 -9.57 -14.12 21.21
N SER A 438 -9.12 -15.37 21.37
CA SER A 438 -8.51 -16.12 20.27
C SER A 438 -9.51 -16.34 19.14
N SER A 439 -9.03 -16.47 17.92
CA SER A 439 -9.84 -16.80 16.76
C SER A 439 -9.34 -18.06 16.05
N ALA A 440 -10.28 -18.90 15.57
CA ALA A 440 -9.94 -20.10 14.85
C ALA A 440 -10.95 -20.43 13.75
N ALA A 441 -10.50 -21.16 12.73
CA ALA A 441 -11.33 -21.62 11.62
C ALA A 441 -11.03 -23.10 11.31
N VAL A 442 -12.10 -23.87 11.05
CA VAL A 442 -11.99 -25.29 10.66
C VAL A 442 -11.75 -25.42 9.15
N ARG A 443 -12.18 -24.44 8.35
CA ARG A 443 -12.16 -24.46 6.89
C ARG A 443 -11.66 -23.13 6.30
N GLY A 444 -11.32 -23.17 5.04
CA GLY A 444 -10.90 -21.98 4.27
C GLY A 444 -9.44 -21.61 4.49
N ASN A 445 -9.09 -20.43 4.01
CA ASN A 445 -7.71 -19.94 3.95
C ASN A 445 -7.05 -19.68 5.33
N ASN A 446 -7.84 -19.70 6.40
CA ASN A 446 -7.39 -19.47 7.77
C ASN A 446 -7.63 -20.69 8.67
N ALA A 447 -7.85 -21.87 8.09
CA ALA A 447 -8.03 -23.11 8.84
C ALA A 447 -6.78 -23.38 9.70
N ASN A 448 -7.00 -23.47 11.02
CA ASN A 448 -5.93 -23.62 12.02
C ASN A 448 -6.33 -24.49 13.21
N ILE A 449 -7.55 -25.04 13.21
CA ILE A 449 -8.08 -25.93 14.24
C ILE A 449 -8.96 -27.02 13.62
N THR A 450 -9.13 -28.15 14.33
CA THR A 450 -10.11 -29.19 13.98
C THR A 450 -11.40 -29.01 14.77
N ARG A 451 -12.51 -29.64 14.29
CA ARG A 451 -13.79 -29.68 15.05
C ARG A 451 -13.59 -30.23 16.46
N ALA A 452 -12.89 -31.36 16.60
CA ALA A 452 -12.57 -31.95 17.91
C ALA A 452 -11.72 -31.00 18.77
N GLY A 453 -10.85 -30.19 18.17
CA GLY A 453 -10.08 -29.15 18.86
C GLY A 453 -10.97 -28.07 19.45
N ILE A 454 -12.00 -27.63 18.73
CA ILE A 454 -12.97 -26.62 19.22
C ILE A 454 -13.72 -27.19 20.43
N LEU A 455 -14.23 -28.42 20.33
CA LEU A 455 -15.01 -29.06 21.42
C LEU A 455 -14.14 -29.22 22.67
N ARG A 456 -12.91 -29.73 22.56
CA ARG A 456 -11.96 -29.80 23.67
C ARG A 456 -11.62 -28.43 24.28
N THR A 457 -11.63 -27.38 23.46
CA THR A 457 -11.39 -26.02 23.97
C THR A 457 -12.59 -25.53 24.75
N ALA A 458 -13.81 -25.87 24.33
CA ALA A 458 -15.05 -25.49 25.00
C ALA A 458 -15.21 -26.11 26.39
N GLU A 459 -14.51 -27.22 26.69
CA GLU A 459 -14.42 -27.81 28.02
C GLU A 459 -13.58 -26.98 29.02
N ARG A 460 -12.77 -26.02 28.49
CA ARG A 460 -11.75 -25.31 29.32
C ARG A 460 -11.96 -23.80 29.36
N VAL A 461 -12.46 -23.22 28.28
CA VAL A 461 -12.68 -21.78 28.12
C VAL A 461 -14.00 -21.53 27.37
N PRO A 462 -14.63 -20.36 27.57
CA PRO A 462 -15.80 -19.97 26.79
C PRO A 462 -15.51 -19.97 25.29
N VAL A 463 -16.39 -20.64 24.53
CA VAL A 463 -16.31 -20.70 23.06
C VAL A 463 -17.60 -20.20 22.46
N ALA A 464 -17.50 -19.37 21.43
CA ALA A 464 -18.66 -18.96 20.64
C ALA A 464 -18.38 -19.14 19.14
N THR A 465 -19.44 -19.54 18.42
CA THR A 465 -19.46 -19.62 16.96
C THR A 465 -20.35 -18.54 16.41
N LEU A 466 -19.79 -17.74 15.50
CA LEU A 466 -20.43 -16.59 14.88
C LEU A 466 -21.00 -16.99 13.54
N VAL A 467 -22.28 -16.70 13.30
CA VAL A 467 -22.97 -16.92 12.02
C VAL A 467 -23.58 -15.59 11.57
N ALA A 468 -23.12 -15.07 10.44
CA ALA A 468 -23.66 -13.85 9.85
C ALA A 468 -24.95 -14.15 9.07
N GLY A 469 -25.99 -13.35 9.26
CA GLY A 469 -27.28 -13.52 8.59
C GLY A 469 -27.98 -14.84 8.96
N ASP A 470 -28.72 -15.43 7.98
CA ASP A 470 -29.56 -16.61 8.20
C ASP A 470 -28.92 -17.95 7.86
N GLY A 471 -27.59 -17.98 7.66
CA GLY A 471 -26.85 -19.22 7.38
C GLY A 471 -27.00 -20.27 8.49
N PRO A 472 -26.92 -21.59 8.21
CA PRO A 472 -26.96 -22.62 9.23
C PRO A 472 -25.66 -22.61 10.05
N PRO A 473 -25.74 -22.84 11.36
CA PRO A 473 -24.53 -23.01 12.19
C PRO A 473 -23.78 -24.28 11.80
N PRO A 474 -22.44 -24.33 12.00
CA PRO A 474 -21.65 -25.53 11.85
C PRO A 474 -22.20 -26.66 12.73
N GLU A 475 -22.03 -27.93 12.30
CA GLU A 475 -22.56 -29.11 13.00
C GLU A 475 -22.22 -29.16 14.49
N TYR A 476 -20.98 -28.80 14.84
CA TYR A 476 -20.52 -28.82 16.24
C TYR A 476 -21.20 -27.78 17.15
N ALA A 477 -21.83 -26.76 16.56
CA ALA A 477 -22.49 -25.68 17.30
C ALA A 477 -24.02 -25.71 17.17
N ARG A 478 -24.62 -26.72 16.51
CA ARG A 478 -26.08 -26.77 16.31
C ARG A 478 -26.90 -26.87 17.58
N SER A 479 -26.36 -27.54 18.60
CA SER A 479 -27.01 -27.69 19.89
C SER A 479 -26.71 -26.56 20.88
N TRP A 480 -25.83 -25.62 20.51
CA TRP A 480 -25.47 -24.53 21.39
C TRP A 480 -26.56 -23.45 21.41
N PRO A 481 -26.86 -22.86 22.59
CA PRO A 481 -27.78 -21.74 22.68
C PRO A 481 -27.39 -20.62 21.73
N ALA A 482 -28.38 -20.08 21.00
CA ALA A 482 -28.19 -19.02 20.02
C ALA A 482 -28.73 -17.67 20.54
N HIS A 483 -27.97 -16.61 20.34
CA HIS A 483 -28.32 -15.23 20.71
C HIS A 483 -28.09 -14.31 19.50
N GLU A 484 -29.01 -13.39 19.24
CA GLU A 484 -28.88 -12.42 18.15
C GLU A 484 -28.25 -11.12 18.63
N VAL A 485 -27.18 -10.68 17.95
CA VAL A 485 -26.50 -9.41 18.23
C VAL A 485 -26.00 -8.80 16.92
N ALA A 486 -26.45 -7.61 16.58
CA ALA A 486 -25.95 -6.82 15.45
C ALA A 486 -25.85 -7.60 14.12
N GLY A 487 -26.90 -8.38 13.79
CA GLY A 487 -26.96 -9.16 12.54
C GLY A 487 -26.16 -10.47 12.54
N PHE A 488 -25.64 -10.87 13.70
CA PHE A 488 -25.00 -12.17 13.92
C PHE A 488 -25.80 -13.03 14.88
N ARG A 489 -25.84 -14.34 14.60
CA ARG A 489 -26.24 -15.36 15.56
C ARG A 489 -25.02 -15.92 16.26
N LEU A 490 -24.97 -15.75 17.59
CA LEU A 490 -23.90 -16.16 18.46
C LEU A 490 -24.28 -17.47 19.11
N HIS A 491 -23.69 -18.60 18.67
CA HIS A 491 -23.89 -19.90 19.29
C HIS A 491 -22.82 -20.07 20.38
N VAL A 492 -23.22 -20.00 21.64
CA VAL A 492 -22.32 -20.08 22.80
C VAL A 492 -22.28 -21.51 23.30
N ALA A 493 -21.08 -22.08 23.43
CA ALA A 493 -20.92 -23.41 23.98
C ALA A 493 -21.44 -23.45 25.44
N PRO A 494 -22.19 -24.48 25.86
CA PRO A 494 -22.51 -24.67 27.27
C PRO A 494 -21.19 -24.75 28.05
N THR A 495 -21.04 -23.93 29.09
CA THR A 495 -19.96 -24.09 30.05
C THR A 495 -20.21 -25.42 30.78
N GLY A 496 -19.24 -26.33 30.73
CA GLY A 496 -19.33 -27.55 31.53
C GLY A 496 -19.55 -27.21 32.99
N PRO A 497 -20.14 -28.14 33.77
CA PRO A 497 -20.39 -27.96 35.18
C PRO A 497 -19.12 -27.70 35.99
#